data_56aaccfc7e313e022a7af270c83f5e79
#
_entry.id   56aaccfc7e313e022a7af270c83f5e79
#
_cell.length_a   1.000
_cell.length_b   1.000
_cell.length_c   1.000
_cell.angle_alpha   90.00
_cell.angle_beta   90.00
_cell.angle_gamma   90.00
#
_symmetry.space_group_name_H-M   'P 1'
#
loop_
_entity.id
_entity.type
_entity.pdbx_description
1 polymer ?
#
loop_
_entity_poly.entity_id
_entity_poly.type
_entity_poly.pdbx_seq_one_letter_code
_entity_poly.pdbx_strand_id
1 'polypeptide(L)'
;MCIRDSTNDNPVYYVQYAHARSKNVDRNAAAAGISYEGADLALLDTEADGEVLAALAQFPSVLATAADDRQPHKVARYLEELAATYHKWYNVERVVPMALTDPETRGDDEARKALEIAKNPEPARAAARLKLNDAVQQVIANGLDLLGVTAPEKM
;
A
#
# COMPACT_ATOMS: atom_id res chain seq x y z
N MET A 1 -13.76 -16.03 16.63
CA MET A 1 -12.79 -14.95 16.41
C MET A 1 -12.29 -14.47 17.76
N CYS A 2 -11.05 -14.69 18.08
CA CYS A 2 -10.49 -14.24 19.35
C CYS A 2 -10.36 -12.71 19.37
N ILE A 3 -10.70 -12.08 20.51
CA ILE A 3 -10.55 -10.63 20.75
C ILE A 3 -9.12 -10.13 20.49
N ARG A 4 -8.11 -11.02 20.53
CA ARG A 4 -6.72 -10.74 20.16
C ARG A 4 -6.52 -10.36 18.70
N ASP A 5 -7.44 -10.72 17.81
CA ASP A 5 -7.31 -10.47 16.35
C ASP A 5 -7.53 -9.00 15.97
N SER A 6 -7.96 -8.17 16.93
CA SER A 6 -8.31 -6.76 16.69
C SER A 6 -7.32 -5.75 17.32
N THR A 7 -6.17 -6.20 17.81
CA THR A 7 -5.17 -5.32 18.45
C THR A 7 -3.95 -5.11 17.57
N ASN A 8 -3.34 -3.92 17.65
CA ASN A 8 -2.13 -3.55 16.91
C ASN A 8 -0.93 -4.49 17.14
N ASP A 9 -0.97 -5.30 18.20
CA ASP A 9 0.08 -6.28 18.53
C ASP A 9 -0.09 -7.61 17.76
N ASN A 10 -1.21 -7.78 17.02
CA ASN A 10 -1.44 -8.97 16.22
C ASN A 10 -0.86 -8.78 14.82
N PRO A 11 0.05 -9.66 14.35
CA PRO A 11 0.60 -9.61 12.99
C PRO A 11 -0.47 -9.59 11.90
N VAL A 12 -1.58 -10.32 12.08
CA VAL A 12 -2.70 -10.34 11.14
C VAL A 12 -3.36 -8.97 11.04
N TYR A 13 -3.58 -8.31 12.16
CA TYR A 13 -4.14 -6.96 12.18
C TYR A 13 -3.25 -5.96 11.44
N TYR A 14 -1.94 -6.06 11.60
CA TYR A 14 -0.98 -5.21 10.91
C TYR A 14 -1.05 -5.34 9.37
N VAL A 15 -1.17 -6.58 8.89
CA VAL A 15 -1.35 -6.87 7.45
C VAL A 15 -2.72 -6.37 6.96
N GLN A 16 -3.78 -6.63 7.71
CA GLN A 16 -5.12 -6.13 7.40
C GLN A 16 -5.17 -4.60 7.35
N TYR A 17 -4.46 -3.94 8.25
CA TYR A 17 -4.35 -2.48 8.25
C TYR A 17 -3.65 -1.95 7.00
N ALA A 18 -2.60 -2.63 6.52
CA ALA A 18 -1.95 -2.27 5.26
C ALA A 18 -2.94 -2.36 4.08
N HIS A 19 -3.75 -3.41 4.03
CA HIS A 19 -4.80 -3.56 3.01
C HIS A 19 -5.85 -2.44 3.10
N ALA A 20 -6.38 -2.15 4.27
CA ALA A 20 -7.37 -1.09 4.47
C ALA A 20 -6.80 0.30 4.11
N ARG A 21 -5.52 0.54 4.43
CA ARG A 21 -4.79 1.76 4.04
C ARG A 21 -4.68 1.87 2.51
N SER A 22 -4.34 0.79 1.82
CA SER A 22 -4.25 0.80 0.35
C SER A 22 -5.60 1.09 -0.30
N LYS A 23 -6.69 0.57 0.25
CA LYS A 23 -8.06 0.91 -0.18
C LYS A 23 -8.40 2.38 0.05
N ASN A 24 -7.91 2.97 1.13
CA ASN A 24 -8.09 4.39 1.38
C ASN A 24 -7.34 5.26 0.35
N VAL A 25 -6.15 4.83 -0.06
CA VAL A 25 -5.39 5.49 -1.15
C VAL A 25 -6.20 5.46 -2.45
N ASP A 26 -6.83 4.34 -2.79
CA ASP A 26 -7.67 4.22 -3.99
C ASP A 26 -8.87 5.19 -3.94
N ARG A 27 -9.56 5.26 -2.80
CA ARG A 27 -10.68 6.20 -2.63
C ARG A 27 -10.24 7.65 -2.78
N ASN A 28 -9.12 8.00 -2.19
CA ASN A 28 -8.57 9.36 -2.27
C ASN A 28 -8.11 9.69 -3.69
N ALA A 29 -7.51 8.75 -4.39
CA ALA A 29 -7.11 8.91 -5.79
C ALA A 29 -8.32 9.10 -6.70
N ALA A 30 -9.38 8.31 -6.52
CA ALA A 30 -10.62 8.45 -7.26
C ALA A 30 -11.28 9.83 -7.03
N ALA A 31 -11.31 10.29 -5.77
CA ALA A 31 -11.82 11.62 -5.42
C ALA A 31 -10.99 12.75 -6.04
N ALA A 32 -9.68 12.52 -6.23
CA ALA A 32 -8.76 13.46 -6.88
C ALA A 32 -8.75 13.36 -8.42
N GLY A 33 -9.49 12.41 -9.01
CA GLY A 33 -9.51 12.16 -10.45
C GLY A 33 -8.23 11.51 -10.99
N ILE A 34 -7.45 10.85 -10.13
CA ILE A 34 -6.22 10.14 -10.51
C ILE A 34 -6.59 8.71 -10.89
N SER A 35 -6.18 8.29 -12.11
CA SER A 35 -6.30 6.92 -12.60
C SER A 35 -4.91 6.38 -12.93
N TYR A 36 -4.76 5.06 -12.82
CA TYR A 36 -3.53 4.38 -13.23
C TYR A 36 -3.60 3.80 -14.65
N GLU A 37 -4.68 4.05 -15.39
CA GLU A 37 -4.77 3.63 -16.78
C GLU A 37 -3.69 4.29 -17.61
N GLY A 38 -2.91 3.49 -18.33
CA GLY A 38 -1.78 3.96 -19.12
C GLY A 38 -0.59 4.48 -18.30
N ALA A 39 -0.51 4.13 -17.01
CA ALA A 39 0.60 4.54 -16.15
C ALA A 39 1.96 4.03 -16.65
N ASP A 40 2.94 4.94 -16.72
CA ASP A 40 4.32 4.59 -17.04
C ASP A 40 5.06 4.13 -15.79
N LEU A 41 5.28 2.83 -15.68
CA LEU A 41 5.95 2.22 -14.53
C LEU A 41 7.46 2.55 -14.45
N ALA A 42 8.07 3.07 -15.53
CA ALA A 42 9.44 3.54 -15.52
C ALA A 42 9.65 4.75 -14.59
N LEU A 43 8.56 5.42 -14.21
CA LEU A 43 8.58 6.52 -13.24
C LEU A 43 8.70 6.07 -11.77
N LEU A 44 8.63 4.76 -11.51
CA LEU A 44 8.92 4.15 -10.20
C LEU A 44 10.43 3.97 -10.06
N ASP A 45 11.14 5.07 -9.83
CA ASP A 45 12.61 5.16 -9.89
C ASP A 45 13.26 5.48 -8.54
N THR A 46 12.47 5.62 -7.48
CA THR A 46 13.01 5.84 -6.14
C THR A 46 13.44 4.53 -5.48
N GLU A 47 14.35 4.62 -4.51
CA GLU A 47 14.77 3.47 -3.71
C GLU A 47 13.56 2.80 -3.01
N ALA A 48 12.65 3.61 -2.46
CA ALA A 48 11.45 3.12 -1.79
C ALA A 48 10.50 2.39 -2.76
N ASP A 49 10.32 2.88 -3.99
CA ASP A 49 9.55 2.20 -5.03
C ASP A 49 10.20 0.84 -5.37
N GLY A 50 11.54 0.81 -5.48
CA GLY A 50 12.31 -0.41 -5.75
C GLY A 50 12.19 -1.46 -4.64
N GLU A 51 12.19 -1.06 -3.37
CA GLU A 51 12.00 -1.96 -2.24
C GLU A 51 10.63 -2.66 -2.30
N VAL A 52 9.56 -1.92 -2.63
CA VAL A 52 8.21 -2.49 -2.76
C VAL A 52 8.14 -3.45 -3.96
N LEU A 53 8.69 -3.06 -5.11
CA LEU A 53 8.73 -3.92 -6.30
C LEU A 53 9.48 -5.22 -6.03
N ALA A 54 10.64 -5.15 -5.36
CA ALA A 54 11.41 -6.33 -4.97
C ALA A 54 10.64 -7.25 -4.02
N ALA A 55 9.93 -6.68 -3.05
CA ALA A 55 9.10 -7.44 -2.13
C ALA A 55 7.94 -8.15 -2.86
N LEU A 56 7.27 -7.46 -3.80
CA LEU A 56 6.21 -8.06 -4.61
C LEU A 56 6.72 -9.20 -5.49
N ALA A 57 7.91 -9.07 -6.06
CA ALA A 57 8.51 -10.08 -6.92
C ALA A 57 8.80 -11.40 -6.18
N GLN A 58 8.93 -11.39 -4.87
CA GLN A 58 9.17 -12.60 -4.06
C GLN A 58 7.92 -13.46 -3.85
N PHE A 59 6.73 -12.92 -4.04
CA PHE A 59 5.48 -13.61 -3.69
C PHE A 59 5.33 -15.00 -4.33
N PRO A 60 5.55 -15.19 -5.65
CA PRO A 60 5.43 -16.52 -6.26
C PRO A 60 6.40 -17.55 -5.66
N SER A 61 7.64 -17.17 -5.41
CA SER A 61 8.66 -18.09 -4.86
C SER A 61 8.38 -18.42 -3.39
N VAL A 62 7.85 -17.47 -2.62
CA VAL A 62 7.41 -17.70 -1.23
C VAL A 62 6.25 -18.71 -1.20
N LEU A 63 5.28 -18.57 -2.10
CA LEU A 63 4.17 -19.52 -2.21
C LEU A 63 4.65 -20.92 -2.58
N ALA A 64 5.52 -21.04 -3.57
CA ALA A 64 6.09 -22.33 -3.99
C ALA A 64 6.82 -23.00 -2.82
N THR A 65 7.70 -22.28 -2.13
CA THR A 65 8.46 -22.81 -0.99
C THR A 65 7.53 -23.20 0.17
N ALA A 66 6.53 -22.37 0.48
CA ALA A 66 5.58 -22.66 1.54
C ALA A 66 4.74 -23.90 1.25
N ALA A 67 4.39 -24.13 -0.01
CA ALA A 67 3.66 -25.32 -0.45
C ALA A 67 4.55 -26.57 -0.39
N ASP A 68 5.76 -26.51 -0.95
CA ASP A 68 6.69 -27.64 -0.98
C ASP A 68 7.07 -28.11 0.44
N ASP A 69 7.33 -27.19 1.32
CA ASP A 69 7.69 -27.45 2.73
C ASP A 69 6.47 -27.72 3.62
N ARG A 70 5.25 -27.51 3.12
CA ARG A 70 3.99 -27.55 3.91
C ARG A 70 4.03 -26.61 5.12
N GLN A 71 4.55 -25.39 4.92
CA GLN A 71 4.77 -24.39 5.96
C GLN A 71 4.01 -23.09 5.65
N PRO A 72 2.69 -23.05 5.89
CA PRO A 72 1.86 -21.87 5.57
C PRO A 72 2.28 -20.61 6.35
N HIS A 73 2.94 -20.76 7.49
CA HIS A 73 3.46 -19.63 8.26
C HIS A 73 4.50 -18.79 7.51
N LYS A 74 5.14 -19.34 6.47
CA LYS A 74 6.03 -18.58 5.59
C LYS A 74 5.27 -17.51 4.81
N VAL A 75 4.04 -17.78 4.40
CA VAL A 75 3.16 -16.81 3.75
C VAL A 75 2.79 -15.69 4.74
N ALA A 76 2.43 -16.04 5.97
CA ALA A 76 2.11 -15.05 7.00
C ALA A 76 3.28 -14.13 7.29
N ARG A 77 4.48 -14.67 7.46
CA ARG A 77 5.71 -13.87 7.65
C ARG A 77 6.00 -12.96 6.47
N TYR A 78 5.87 -13.47 5.25
CA TYR A 78 6.04 -12.66 4.05
C TYR A 78 5.06 -11.47 4.02
N LEU A 79 3.79 -11.69 4.36
CA LEU A 79 2.79 -10.62 4.40
C LEU A 79 3.11 -9.55 5.45
N GLU A 80 3.65 -9.95 6.61
CA GLU A 80 4.12 -8.99 7.62
C GLU A 80 5.27 -8.12 7.09
N GLU A 81 6.24 -8.72 6.41
CA GLU A 81 7.37 -8.02 5.81
C GLU A 81 6.91 -7.09 4.67
N LEU A 82 6.00 -7.56 3.82
CA LEU A 82 5.40 -6.74 2.77
C LEU A 82 4.62 -5.55 3.35
N ALA A 83 3.84 -5.77 4.39
CA ALA A 83 3.10 -4.71 5.08
C ALA A 83 4.05 -3.66 5.68
N ALA A 84 5.16 -4.09 6.28
CA ALA A 84 6.17 -3.19 6.82
C ALA A 84 6.82 -2.34 5.71
N THR A 85 7.19 -2.97 4.60
CA THR A 85 7.75 -2.30 3.42
C THR A 85 6.75 -1.29 2.83
N TYR A 86 5.48 -1.69 2.73
CA TYR A 86 4.41 -0.81 2.26
C TYR A 86 4.20 0.40 3.18
N HIS A 87 4.18 0.22 4.49
CA HIS A 87 4.02 1.32 5.44
C HIS A 87 5.20 2.30 5.39
N LYS A 88 6.43 1.79 5.25
CA LYS A 88 7.62 2.61 5.04
C LYS A 88 7.49 3.44 3.77
N TRP A 89 7.15 2.80 2.65
CA TRP A 89 6.93 3.45 1.37
C TRP A 89 5.85 4.53 1.46
N TYR A 90 4.70 4.20 2.04
CA TYR A 90 3.58 5.14 2.21
C TYR A 90 3.97 6.39 3.01
N ASN A 91 4.88 6.27 3.98
CA ASN A 91 5.32 7.40 4.80
C ASN A 91 6.29 8.33 4.06
N VAL A 92 7.09 7.82 3.13
CA VAL A 92 8.10 8.62 2.41
C VAL A 92 7.63 9.07 1.04
N GLU A 93 6.77 8.27 0.39
CA GLU A 93 6.27 8.55 -0.96
C GLU A 93 4.78 8.91 -0.92
N ARG A 94 4.41 9.90 -1.71
CA ARG A 94 3.01 10.29 -1.85
C ARG A 94 2.44 9.76 -3.15
N VAL A 95 1.26 9.14 -3.05
CA VAL A 95 0.47 8.72 -4.19
C VAL A 95 -0.52 9.81 -4.57
N VAL A 96 -1.22 10.36 -3.58
CA VAL A 96 -2.24 11.39 -3.78
C VAL A 96 -1.79 12.70 -3.12
N PRO A 97 -1.91 13.84 -3.82
CA PRO A 97 -1.59 15.13 -3.26
C PRO A 97 -2.41 15.44 -1.98
N MET A 98 -1.74 15.87 -0.92
CA MET A 98 -2.41 16.15 0.37
C MET A 98 -3.48 17.23 0.28
N ALA A 99 -3.26 18.23 -0.58
CA ALA A 99 -4.23 19.32 -0.79
C ALA A 99 -5.59 18.86 -1.34
N LEU A 100 -5.67 17.60 -1.85
CA LEU A 100 -6.89 17.02 -2.39
C LEU A 100 -7.57 16.04 -1.42
N THR A 101 -6.89 15.65 -0.35
CA THR A 101 -7.36 14.61 0.57
C THR A 101 -7.89 15.12 1.90
N ASP A 102 -7.50 16.33 2.32
CA ASP A 102 -7.87 16.89 3.62
C ASP A 102 -8.63 18.20 3.48
N PRO A 103 -9.93 18.22 3.83
CA PRO A 103 -10.72 19.46 3.83
C PRO A 103 -10.21 20.52 4.81
N GLU A 104 -9.50 20.11 5.89
CA GLU A 104 -8.96 21.03 6.89
C GLU A 104 -7.66 21.71 6.43
N THR A 105 -6.89 21.07 5.54
CA THR A 105 -5.69 21.68 4.94
C THR A 105 -5.99 22.64 3.80
N ARG A 106 -7.24 22.82 3.43
CA ARG A 106 -7.71 23.87 2.51
C ARG A 106 -7.64 25.29 3.08
N GLY A 107 -7.17 25.45 4.31
CA GLY A 107 -7.05 26.74 4.99
C GLY A 107 -5.83 27.54 4.58
N ASP A 108 -5.99 28.79 4.58
CA ASP A 108 -5.35 30.08 4.30
C ASP A 108 -3.82 30.23 4.39
N ASP A 109 -3.01 29.18 4.47
CA ASP A 109 -1.56 29.30 4.56
C ASP A 109 -0.91 29.04 3.20
N GLU A 110 -0.68 30.11 2.43
CA GLU A 110 -0.07 30.05 1.08
C GLU A 110 1.32 29.37 1.08
N ALA A 111 2.11 29.59 2.14
CA ALA A 111 3.43 28.99 2.25
C ALA A 111 3.36 27.47 2.45
N ARG A 112 2.40 27.00 3.24
CA ARG A 112 2.14 25.59 3.46
C ARG A 112 1.61 24.92 2.19
N LYS A 113 0.70 25.61 1.50
CA LYS A 113 0.12 25.17 0.22
C LYS A 113 1.20 25.09 -0.87
N ALA A 114 2.10 26.05 -0.94
CA ALA A 114 3.24 26.04 -1.88
C ALA A 114 4.21 24.89 -1.59
N LEU A 115 4.49 24.60 -0.31
CA LEU A 115 5.34 23.47 0.11
C LEU A 115 4.68 22.12 -0.20
N GLU A 116 3.36 22.02 -0.03
CA GLU A 116 2.60 20.82 -0.36
C GLU A 116 2.52 20.60 -1.88
N ILE A 117 2.34 21.65 -2.65
CA ILE A 117 2.40 21.58 -4.13
C ILE A 117 3.78 21.12 -4.59
N ALA A 118 4.86 21.61 -3.98
CA ALA A 118 6.22 21.20 -4.30
C ALA A 118 6.52 19.72 -3.96
N LYS A 119 5.81 19.14 -3.00
CA LYS A 119 5.93 17.73 -2.61
C LYS A 119 4.97 16.81 -3.36
N ASN A 120 4.03 17.36 -4.12
CA ASN A 120 3.08 16.55 -4.86
C ASN A 120 3.80 15.84 -6.00
N PRO A 121 3.55 14.54 -6.17
CA PRO A 121 4.04 13.84 -7.34
C PRO A 121 3.40 14.43 -8.59
N GLU A 122 4.17 14.50 -9.68
CA GLU A 122 3.60 14.78 -10.98
C GLU A 122 2.46 13.77 -11.29
N PRO A 123 1.41 14.17 -12.06
CA PRO A 123 0.27 13.30 -12.34
C PRO A 123 0.66 11.93 -12.90
N ALA A 124 1.67 11.86 -13.76
CA ALA A 124 2.16 10.61 -14.33
C ALA A 124 2.81 9.71 -13.26
N ARG A 125 3.59 10.30 -12.34
CA ARG A 125 4.21 9.58 -11.22
C ARG A 125 3.16 9.13 -10.20
N ALA A 126 2.15 9.96 -9.94
CA ALA A 126 1.01 9.59 -9.09
C ALA A 126 0.26 8.38 -9.67
N ALA A 127 0.03 8.34 -10.97
CA ALA A 127 -0.59 7.20 -11.65
C ALA A 127 0.26 5.92 -11.53
N ALA A 128 1.58 6.02 -11.71
CA ALA A 128 2.50 4.88 -11.55
C ALA A 128 2.49 4.35 -10.11
N ARG A 129 2.53 5.23 -9.12
CA ARG A 129 2.47 4.86 -7.69
C ARG A 129 1.10 4.29 -7.30
N LEU A 130 0.02 4.78 -7.87
CA LEU A 130 -1.30 4.21 -7.67
C LEU A 130 -1.37 2.78 -8.20
N LYS A 131 -0.74 2.51 -9.35
CA LYS A 131 -0.62 1.14 -9.89
C LYS A 131 0.22 0.23 -8.97
N LEU A 132 1.28 0.74 -8.39
CA LEU A 132 2.07 0.01 -7.39
C LEU A 132 1.25 -0.29 -6.13
N ASN A 133 0.48 0.68 -5.66
CA ASN A 133 -0.46 0.50 -4.54
C ASN A 133 -1.49 -0.61 -4.81
N ASP A 134 -2.07 -0.63 -6.01
CA ASP A 134 -2.99 -1.69 -6.45
C ASP A 134 -2.32 -3.08 -6.44
N ALA A 135 -1.09 -3.18 -6.90
CA ALA A 135 -0.33 -4.44 -6.86
C ALA A 135 -0.09 -4.94 -5.44
N VAL A 136 0.31 -4.07 -4.51
CA VAL A 136 0.47 -4.42 -3.09
C VAL A 136 -0.85 -4.89 -2.49
N GLN A 137 -1.93 -4.16 -2.75
CA GLN A 137 -3.27 -4.49 -2.30
C GLN A 137 -3.70 -5.89 -2.77
N GLN A 138 -3.47 -6.20 -4.04
CA GLN A 138 -3.84 -7.49 -4.62
C GLN A 138 -3.03 -8.64 -4.00
N VAL A 139 -1.72 -8.46 -3.81
CA VAL A 139 -0.87 -9.49 -3.19
C VAL A 139 -1.26 -9.72 -1.73
N ILE A 140 -1.51 -8.67 -0.96
CA ILE A 140 -1.98 -8.80 0.43
C ILE A 140 -3.32 -9.53 0.48
N ALA A 141 -4.28 -9.16 -0.36
CA ALA A 141 -5.58 -9.81 -0.42
C ALA A 141 -5.47 -11.30 -0.77
N ASN A 142 -4.66 -11.65 -1.77
CA ASN A 142 -4.41 -13.02 -2.16
C ASN A 142 -3.75 -13.84 -1.04
N GLY A 143 -2.75 -13.26 -0.38
CA GLY A 143 -2.06 -13.93 0.74
C GLY A 143 -2.97 -14.16 1.95
N LEU A 144 -3.78 -13.17 2.31
CA LEU A 144 -4.77 -13.30 3.39
C LEU A 144 -5.83 -14.36 3.06
N ASP A 145 -6.32 -14.38 1.82
CA ASP A 145 -7.29 -15.40 1.36
C ASP A 145 -6.73 -16.81 1.48
N LEU A 146 -5.47 -17.03 1.08
CA LEU A 146 -4.77 -18.30 1.25
C LEU A 146 -4.68 -18.76 2.71
N LEU A 147 -4.58 -17.81 3.64
CA LEU A 147 -4.54 -18.07 5.08
C LEU A 147 -5.94 -18.17 5.70
N GLY A 148 -7.00 -18.00 4.92
CA GLY A 148 -8.38 -18.01 5.39
C GLY A 148 -8.75 -16.76 6.22
N VAL A 149 -8.07 -15.66 6.01
CA VAL A 149 -8.26 -14.39 6.73
C VAL A 149 -8.85 -13.34 5.78
N THR A 150 -9.80 -12.57 6.29
CA THR A 150 -10.44 -11.50 5.50
C THR A 150 -9.50 -10.32 5.27
N ALA A 151 -9.63 -9.68 4.11
CA ALA A 151 -8.95 -8.44 3.76
C ALA A 151 -9.94 -7.26 3.86
N PRO A 152 -10.03 -6.57 5.01
CA PRO A 152 -11.00 -5.51 5.22
C PRO A 152 -10.66 -4.28 4.39
N GLU A 153 -11.69 -3.56 3.93
CA GLU A 153 -11.54 -2.31 3.18
C GLU A 153 -11.46 -1.07 4.08
N LYS A 154 -11.86 -1.23 5.34
CA LYS A 154 -11.84 -0.17 6.37
C LYS A 154 -11.49 -0.78 7.71
N MET A 155 -10.67 -0.07 8.43
CA MET A 155 -10.33 -0.38 9.82
C MET A 155 -10.28 0.89 10.64
#